data_bf80263d91e6bbace75defe75bcfd824
#
_entry.id   bf80263d91e6bbace75defe75bcfd824
#
_cell.length_a   1.000
_cell.length_b   1.000
_cell.length_c   1.000
_cell.angle_alpha   90.00
_cell.angle_beta   90.00
_cell.angle_gamma   90.00
#
_symmetry.space_group_name_H-M   'P 1'
#
loop_
_entity.id
_entity.type
_entity.pdbx_description
1 polymer ?
#
loop_
_entity_poly.entity_id
_entity_poly.type
_entity_poly.pdbx_seq_one_letter_code
_entity_poly.pdbx_strand_id
1 'polypeptide(L)'
;MVAAIAWLYLYLWGTREMNLLEAGYSCARAFILAELAASVEWQLHCVLWPQQRATAPLSVLLLAAVYTAIYGFLYWFERRHAAPTRLTITAAATLMAVVMAVTAFAVSNLSFISDNGVTMSVMSIFYIRTLVDMAGVLILTVQHEQLREAALHSELTAMDNVLRRQ
;
A
#
# COMPACT_ATOMS: atom_id res chain seq x y z
N MET A 1 -14.69 -7.16 -3.92
CA MET A 1 -13.27 -6.91 -3.72
C MET A 1 -12.42 -7.41 -4.89
N VAL A 2 -12.41 -8.70 -5.24
CA VAL A 2 -11.63 -9.22 -6.39
C VAL A 2 -11.88 -8.43 -7.69
N ALA A 3 -13.13 -8.09 -7.99
CA ALA A 3 -13.49 -7.28 -9.15
C ALA A 3 -12.87 -5.87 -9.13
N ALA A 4 -12.78 -5.22 -7.95
CA ALA A 4 -12.17 -3.90 -7.82
C ALA A 4 -10.65 -3.96 -8.03
N ILE A 5 -9.98 -4.99 -7.52
CA ILE A 5 -8.54 -5.23 -7.73
C ILE A 5 -8.27 -5.50 -9.21
N ALA A 6 -9.07 -6.37 -9.85
CA ALA A 6 -8.96 -6.67 -11.27
C ALA A 6 -9.17 -5.41 -12.13
N TRP A 7 -10.15 -4.58 -11.77
CA TRP A 7 -10.41 -3.31 -12.47
C TRP A 7 -9.26 -2.32 -12.32
N LEU A 8 -8.72 -2.16 -11.10
CA LEU A 8 -7.55 -1.31 -10.84
C LEU A 8 -6.32 -1.79 -11.63
N TYR A 9 -6.09 -3.10 -11.64
CA TYR A 9 -5.00 -3.71 -12.41
C TYR A 9 -5.13 -3.44 -13.91
N LEU A 10 -6.31 -3.67 -14.49
CA LEU A 10 -6.59 -3.42 -15.90
C LEU A 10 -6.48 -1.92 -16.25
N TYR A 11 -6.93 -1.05 -15.34
CA TYR A 11 -6.80 0.40 -15.50
C TYR A 11 -5.33 0.83 -15.52
N LEU A 12 -4.51 0.37 -14.58
CA LEU A 12 -3.09 0.70 -14.52
C LEU A 12 -2.33 0.18 -15.75
N TRP A 13 -2.62 -1.04 -16.16
CA TRP A 13 -2.02 -1.64 -17.33
C TRP A 13 -2.41 -0.92 -18.63
N GLY A 14 -3.67 -0.56 -18.78
CA GLY A 14 -4.19 0.06 -20.00
C GLY A 14 -3.90 1.56 -20.16
N THR A 15 -3.75 2.30 -19.04
CA THR A 15 -3.61 3.77 -19.09
C THR A 15 -2.18 4.28 -19.00
N ARG A 16 -1.25 3.49 -18.45
CA ARG A 16 0.11 3.95 -18.16
C ARG A 16 1.24 3.31 -18.97
N GLU A 17 0.91 2.50 -19.99
CA GLU A 17 1.94 1.74 -20.74
C GLU A 17 2.89 0.95 -19.81
N MET A 18 2.38 0.52 -18.65
CA MET A 18 3.15 -0.21 -17.66
C MET A 18 3.31 -1.67 -18.07
N ASN A 19 4.48 -2.25 -17.78
CA ASN A 19 4.66 -3.69 -17.89
C ASN A 19 3.74 -4.43 -16.89
N LEU A 20 3.34 -5.66 -17.19
CA LEU A 20 2.51 -6.50 -16.33
C LEU A 20 3.03 -6.58 -14.89
N LEU A 21 4.34 -6.65 -14.70
CA LEU A 21 4.99 -6.70 -13.39
C LEU A 21 4.87 -5.37 -12.64
N GLU A 22 5.05 -4.25 -13.34
CA GLU A 22 4.89 -2.90 -12.78
C GLU A 22 3.45 -2.63 -12.35
N ALA A 23 2.48 -3.01 -13.18
CA ALA A 23 1.06 -2.90 -12.86
C ALA A 23 0.69 -3.77 -11.64
N GLY A 24 1.19 -5.01 -11.57
CA GLY A 24 0.99 -5.92 -10.44
C GLY A 24 1.58 -5.39 -9.14
N TYR A 25 2.81 -4.90 -9.17
CA TYR A 25 3.48 -4.29 -8.03
C TYR A 25 2.73 -3.05 -7.52
N SER A 26 2.35 -2.15 -8.43
CA SER A 26 1.64 -0.91 -8.09
C SER A 26 0.24 -1.20 -7.52
N CYS A 27 -0.45 -2.20 -8.07
CA CYS A 27 -1.75 -2.65 -7.58
C CYS A 27 -1.66 -3.24 -6.17
N ALA A 28 -0.68 -4.11 -5.91
CA ALA A 28 -0.45 -4.71 -4.59
C ALA A 28 -0.11 -3.64 -3.55
N ARG A 29 0.73 -2.67 -3.91
CA ARG A 29 1.11 -1.55 -3.05
C ARG A 29 -0.09 -0.66 -2.72
N ALA A 30 -0.91 -0.31 -3.71
CA ALA A 30 -2.12 0.48 -3.50
C ALA A 30 -3.12 -0.26 -2.60
N PHE A 31 -3.22 -1.58 -2.73
CA PHE A 31 -4.08 -2.42 -1.91
C PHE A 31 -3.65 -2.41 -0.43
N ILE A 32 -2.37 -2.62 -0.13
CA ILE A 32 -1.86 -2.59 1.26
C ILE A 32 -2.07 -1.22 1.90
N LEU A 33 -1.88 -0.14 1.14
CA LEU A 33 -2.17 1.22 1.61
C LEU A 33 -3.65 1.43 1.93
N ALA A 34 -4.54 0.88 1.11
CA ALA A 34 -5.97 0.93 1.34
C ALA A 34 -6.38 0.14 2.59
N GLU A 35 -5.78 -1.05 2.82
CA GLU A 35 -5.98 -1.85 4.03
C GLU A 35 -5.49 -1.10 5.29
N LEU A 36 -4.31 -0.48 5.23
CA LEU A 36 -3.81 0.35 6.32
C LEU A 36 -4.75 1.51 6.62
N ALA A 37 -5.22 2.23 5.59
CA ALA A 37 -6.15 3.34 5.77
C ALA A 37 -7.46 2.88 6.41
N ALA A 38 -8.01 1.75 5.99
CA ALA A 38 -9.21 1.16 6.57
C ALA A 38 -8.99 0.70 8.02
N SER A 39 -7.81 0.14 8.33
CA SER A 39 -7.46 -0.28 9.70
C SER A 39 -7.34 0.91 10.64
N VAL A 40 -6.71 1.99 10.21
CA VAL A 40 -6.56 3.24 10.97
C VAL A 40 -7.92 3.94 11.16
N GLU A 41 -8.72 4.01 10.08
CA GLU A 41 -10.07 4.60 10.17
C GLU A 41 -10.92 3.86 11.20
N TRP A 42 -10.95 2.54 11.15
CA TRP A 42 -11.72 1.73 12.09
C TRP A 42 -11.30 1.96 13.55
N GLN A 43 -9.99 2.03 13.83
CA GLN A 43 -9.49 2.32 15.17
C GLN A 43 -9.88 3.71 15.64
N LEU A 44 -9.74 4.73 14.79
CA LEU A 44 -10.17 6.09 15.10
C LEU A 44 -11.69 6.15 15.36
N HIS A 45 -12.46 5.43 14.55
CA HIS A 45 -13.89 5.33 14.73
C HIS A 45 -14.26 4.75 16.11
N CYS A 46 -13.64 3.64 16.51
CA CYS A 46 -13.88 3.03 17.83
C CYS A 46 -13.45 3.93 19.00
N VAL A 47 -12.39 4.72 18.83
CA VAL A 47 -11.92 5.67 19.86
C VAL A 47 -12.83 6.89 19.96
N LEU A 48 -13.27 7.43 18.84
CA LEU A 48 -14.07 8.66 18.80
C LEU A 48 -15.54 8.39 19.18
N TRP A 49 -16.07 7.21 18.86
CA TRP A 49 -17.47 6.84 19.11
C TRP A 49 -17.63 5.46 19.75
N PRO A 50 -17.19 5.28 21.01
CA PRO A 50 -17.16 3.95 21.65
C PRO A 50 -18.55 3.36 21.96
N GLN A 51 -19.61 4.17 21.96
CA GLN A 51 -20.98 3.73 22.28
C GLN A 51 -22.05 4.18 21.27
N GLN A 52 -21.71 5.01 20.32
CA GLN A 52 -22.65 5.52 19.33
C GLN A 52 -22.30 4.99 17.95
N ARG A 53 -23.31 4.51 17.23
CA ARG A 53 -23.18 4.33 15.79
C ARG A 53 -22.99 5.73 15.20
N ALA A 54 -21.80 6.01 14.68
CA ALA A 54 -21.58 7.24 13.97
C ALA A 54 -22.64 7.40 12.87
N THR A 55 -23.14 8.62 12.69
CA THR A 55 -24.02 8.89 11.56
C THR A 55 -23.26 8.63 10.28
N ALA A 56 -23.89 8.00 9.28
CA ALA A 56 -23.26 7.62 8.02
C ALA A 56 -22.39 8.75 7.37
N PRO A 57 -22.81 10.03 7.35
CA PRO A 57 -21.98 11.11 6.79
C PRO A 57 -20.68 11.35 7.58
N LEU A 58 -20.68 11.18 8.89
CA LEU A 58 -19.50 11.41 9.71
C LEU A 58 -18.43 10.32 9.52
N SER A 59 -18.87 9.07 9.38
CA SER A 59 -17.99 7.94 9.04
C SER A 59 -17.34 8.13 7.66
N VAL A 60 -18.12 8.59 6.68
CA VAL A 60 -17.59 8.87 5.34
C VAL A 60 -16.57 10.02 5.35
N LEU A 61 -16.82 11.07 6.13
CA LEU A 61 -15.87 12.17 6.30
C LEU A 61 -14.57 11.71 6.97
N LEU A 62 -14.65 10.89 8.02
CA LEU A 62 -13.48 10.33 8.68
C LEU A 62 -12.67 9.46 7.72
N LEU A 63 -13.34 8.58 6.98
CA LEU A 63 -12.73 7.74 5.96
C LEU A 63 -11.99 8.58 4.91
N ALA A 64 -12.66 9.59 4.35
CA ALA A 64 -12.08 10.50 3.37
C ALA A 64 -10.86 11.25 3.93
N ALA A 65 -10.92 11.71 5.18
CA ALA A 65 -9.81 12.40 5.84
C ALA A 65 -8.61 11.48 6.03
N VAL A 66 -8.81 10.24 6.52
CA VAL A 66 -7.74 9.25 6.72
C VAL A 66 -7.09 8.87 5.40
N TYR A 67 -7.89 8.58 4.35
CA TYR A 67 -7.36 8.29 3.03
C TYR A 67 -6.55 9.45 2.46
N THR A 68 -7.09 10.68 2.54
CA THR A 68 -6.39 11.88 2.07
C THR A 68 -5.08 12.10 2.81
N ALA A 69 -5.06 11.89 4.13
CA ALA A 69 -3.85 12.03 4.93
C ALA A 69 -2.78 10.99 4.55
N ILE A 70 -3.13 9.71 4.46
CA ILE A 70 -2.19 8.62 4.17
C ILE A 70 -1.65 8.74 2.73
N TYR A 71 -2.53 8.87 1.73
CA TYR A 71 -2.11 8.98 0.34
C TYR A 71 -1.43 10.31 0.05
N GLY A 72 -1.88 11.41 0.68
CA GLY A 72 -1.25 12.73 0.56
C GLY A 72 0.15 12.75 1.15
N PHE A 73 0.35 12.11 2.32
CA PHE A 73 1.67 11.97 2.93
C PHE A 73 2.61 11.15 2.05
N LEU A 74 2.14 10.01 1.54
CA LEU A 74 2.94 9.16 0.67
C LEU A 74 3.31 9.87 -0.64
N TYR A 75 2.34 10.54 -1.27
CA TYR A 75 2.57 11.33 -2.47
C TYR A 75 3.60 12.44 -2.24
N TRP A 76 3.49 13.17 -1.12
CA TRP A 76 4.45 14.22 -0.75
C TRP A 76 5.85 13.63 -0.51
N PHE A 77 5.93 12.50 0.19
CA PHE A 77 7.18 11.79 0.44
C PHE A 77 7.84 11.33 -0.86
N GLU A 78 7.10 10.68 -1.73
CA GLU A 78 7.60 10.21 -3.03
C GLU A 78 8.02 11.37 -3.94
N ARG A 79 7.25 12.45 -3.96
CA ARG A 79 7.57 13.63 -4.78
C ARG A 79 8.87 14.31 -4.34
N ARG A 80 9.17 14.34 -3.06
CA ARG A 80 10.44 14.90 -2.55
C ARG A 80 11.66 14.08 -2.98
N HIS A 81 11.48 12.80 -3.19
CA HIS A 81 12.53 11.87 -3.56
C HIS A 81 12.45 11.44 -5.04
N ALA A 82 11.56 12.05 -5.82
CA ALA A 82 11.34 11.69 -7.23
C ALA A 82 12.58 11.96 -8.08
N ALA A 83 13.27 10.88 -8.48
CA ALA A 83 14.21 10.91 -9.57
C ALA A 83 13.49 10.57 -10.90
N PRO A 84 13.90 11.12 -12.04
CA PRO A 84 13.25 10.91 -13.33
C PRO A 84 13.43 9.51 -13.93
N THR A 85 13.99 8.58 -13.19
CA THR A 85 14.39 7.26 -13.66
C THR A 85 13.20 6.29 -13.75
N ARG A 86 13.10 5.59 -14.88
CA ARG A 86 12.14 4.49 -15.05
C ARG A 86 12.56 3.32 -14.16
N LEU A 87 11.70 2.94 -13.21
CA LEU A 87 11.93 1.82 -12.31
C LEU A 87 11.82 0.50 -13.06
N THR A 88 12.82 -0.35 -12.96
CA THR A 88 12.75 -1.72 -13.47
C THR A 88 12.24 -2.63 -12.36
N ILE A 89 10.95 -2.93 -12.39
CA ILE A 89 10.33 -3.83 -11.40
C ILE A 89 10.65 -5.28 -11.77
N THR A 90 11.30 -6.00 -10.85
CA THR A 90 11.62 -7.40 -11.01
C THR A 90 10.44 -8.31 -10.64
N ALA A 91 10.39 -9.52 -11.20
CA ALA A 91 9.38 -10.52 -10.85
C ALA A 91 9.39 -10.85 -9.34
N ALA A 92 10.57 -10.88 -8.72
CA ALA A 92 10.72 -11.09 -7.29
C ALA A 92 10.08 -9.98 -6.46
N ALA A 93 10.26 -8.71 -6.88
CA ALA A 93 9.65 -7.55 -6.22
C ALA A 93 8.12 -7.60 -6.31
N THR A 94 7.58 -7.92 -7.48
CA THR A 94 6.14 -8.08 -7.68
C THR A 94 5.58 -9.22 -6.85
N LEU A 95 6.25 -10.38 -6.85
CA LEU A 95 5.83 -11.54 -6.06
C LEU A 95 5.79 -11.20 -4.56
N MET A 96 6.83 -10.55 -4.05
CA MET A 96 6.89 -10.11 -2.65
C MET A 96 5.74 -9.16 -2.31
N ALA A 97 5.46 -8.18 -3.16
CA ALA A 97 4.35 -7.24 -2.96
C ALA A 97 2.98 -7.96 -2.94
N VAL A 98 2.77 -8.92 -3.85
CA VAL A 98 1.54 -9.73 -3.90
C VAL A 98 1.40 -10.61 -2.65
N VAL A 99 2.47 -11.26 -2.20
CA VAL A 99 2.45 -12.07 -0.97
C VAL A 99 2.11 -11.21 0.23
N MET A 100 2.69 -10.02 0.34
CA MET A 100 2.36 -9.06 1.42
C MET A 100 0.89 -8.63 1.36
N ALA A 101 0.37 -8.33 0.18
CA ALA A 101 -1.03 -7.95 -0.01
C ALA A 101 -1.99 -9.08 0.37
N VAL A 102 -1.69 -10.32 -0.01
CA VAL A 102 -2.48 -11.50 0.36
C VAL A 102 -2.42 -11.74 1.87
N THR A 103 -1.25 -11.56 2.50
CA THR A 103 -1.09 -11.70 3.95
C THR A 103 -1.90 -10.65 4.70
N ALA A 104 -1.81 -9.39 4.32
CA ALA A 104 -2.59 -8.30 4.91
C ALA A 104 -4.10 -8.58 4.79
N PHE A 105 -4.55 -9.02 3.62
CA PHE A 105 -5.93 -9.42 3.39
C PHE A 105 -6.36 -10.62 4.24
N ALA A 106 -5.54 -11.66 4.37
CA ALA A 106 -5.84 -12.83 5.20
C ALA A 106 -6.01 -12.44 6.68
N VAL A 107 -5.09 -11.61 7.20
CA VAL A 107 -5.16 -11.10 8.58
C VAL A 107 -6.41 -10.23 8.77
N SER A 108 -6.74 -9.37 7.79
CA SER A 108 -7.95 -8.56 7.81
C SER A 108 -9.22 -9.42 7.91
N ASN A 109 -9.33 -10.48 7.09
CA ASN A 109 -10.49 -11.37 7.11
C ASN A 109 -10.58 -12.20 8.40
N LEU A 110 -9.45 -12.69 8.93
CA LEU A 110 -9.42 -13.40 10.21
C LEU A 110 -9.93 -12.52 11.35
N SER A 111 -9.62 -11.24 11.33
CA SER A 111 -10.12 -10.26 12.30
C SER A 111 -11.65 -10.17 12.28
N PHE A 112 -12.26 -10.17 11.09
CA PHE A 112 -13.74 -10.14 10.96
C PHE A 112 -14.42 -11.45 11.36
N ILE A 113 -13.80 -12.60 11.10
CA ILE A 113 -14.38 -13.92 11.46
C ILE A 113 -14.36 -14.11 12.98
N SER A 114 -13.35 -13.61 13.67
CA SER A 114 -13.22 -13.66 15.12
C SER A 114 -14.23 -12.78 15.86
N ASP A 115 -14.87 -11.83 15.19
CA ASP A 115 -15.74 -10.80 15.80
C ASP A 115 -17.18 -11.28 16.10
N ASN A 116 -17.52 -12.55 15.84
CA ASN A 116 -18.84 -13.12 16.18
C ASN A 116 -19.09 -13.30 17.69
N GLY A 117 -18.16 -12.87 18.54
CA GLY A 117 -18.31 -12.88 20.00
C GLY A 117 -17.57 -11.70 20.63
N VAL A 118 -18.32 -10.63 20.89
CA VAL A 118 -17.87 -9.39 21.54
C VAL A 118 -17.20 -9.67 22.89
N THR A 119 -15.87 -9.78 22.89
CA THR A 119 -15.06 -9.74 24.09
C THR A 119 -13.85 -8.84 23.89
N MET A 120 -13.25 -8.33 24.97
CA MET A 120 -12.05 -7.45 24.96
C MET A 120 -10.85 -8.01 24.14
N SER A 121 -10.88 -9.29 23.80
CA SER A 121 -9.93 -9.96 22.91
C SER A 121 -9.94 -9.40 21.47
N VAL A 122 -11.04 -8.83 21.03
CA VAL A 122 -11.23 -8.27 19.68
C VAL A 122 -10.35 -7.05 19.45
N MET A 123 -10.18 -6.18 20.43
CA MET A 123 -9.30 -5.00 20.33
C MET A 123 -7.86 -5.38 19.99
N SER A 124 -7.33 -6.45 20.58
CA SER A 124 -5.98 -6.93 20.33
C SER A 124 -5.76 -7.38 18.88
N ILE A 125 -6.76 -7.99 18.27
CA ILE A 125 -6.72 -8.47 16.89
C ILE A 125 -6.66 -7.28 15.91
N PHE A 126 -7.41 -6.21 16.17
CA PHE A 126 -7.35 -4.99 15.34
C PHE A 126 -6.01 -4.29 15.42
N TYR A 127 -5.33 -4.27 16.58
CA TYR A 127 -3.97 -3.75 16.69
C TYR A 127 -2.97 -4.58 15.88
N ILE A 128 -3.09 -5.92 15.93
CA ILE A 128 -2.24 -6.82 15.13
C ILE A 128 -2.43 -6.56 13.64
N ARG A 129 -3.68 -6.40 13.18
CA ARG A 129 -3.99 -6.06 11.79
C ARG A 129 -3.28 -4.78 11.36
N THR A 130 -3.42 -3.70 12.11
CA THR A 130 -2.77 -2.42 11.79
C THR A 130 -1.25 -2.53 11.80
N LEU A 131 -0.66 -3.29 12.73
CA LEU A 131 0.78 -3.54 12.74
C LEU A 131 1.24 -4.31 11.51
N VAL A 132 0.50 -5.31 11.06
CA VAL A 132 0.79 -6.07 9.83
C VAL A 132 0.71 -5.16 8.60
N ASP A 133 -0.33 -4.33 8.51
CA ASP A 133 -0.51 -3.39 7.41
C ASP A 133 0.62 -2.33 7.40
N MET A 134 0.99 -1.78 8.56
CA MET A 134 2.12 -0.85 8.70
C MET A 134 3.44 -1.50 8.30
N ALA A 135 3.71 -2.72 8.76
CA ALA A 135 4.91 -3.45 8.39
C ALA A 135 4.95 -3.69 6.86
N GLY A 136 3.82 -4.06 6.26
CA GLY A 136 3.69 -4.23 4.82
C GLY A 136 4.01 -2.95 4.05
N VAL A 137 3.45 -1.81 4.46
CA VAL A 137 3.73 -0.50 3.85
C VAL A 137 5.21 -0.14 3.99
N LEU A 138 5.81 -0.31 5.18
CA LEU A 138 7.22 -0.01 5.40
C LEU A 138 8.13 -0.88 4.53
N ILE A 139 7.90 -2.19 4.50
CA ILE A 139 8.70 -3.13 3.69
C ILE A 139 8.62 -2.75 2.20
N LEU A 140 7.42 -2.48 1.68
CA LEU A 140 7.26 -2.09 0.28
C LEU A 140 7.83 -0.72 -0.03
N THR A 141 7.82 0.21 0.93
CA THR A 141 8.46 1.52 0.77
C THR A 141 9.97 1.39 0.71
N VAL A 142 10.58 0.62 1.61
CA VAL A 142 12.02 0.34 1.59
C VAL A 142 12.42 -0.39 0.31
N GLN A 143 11.65 -1.40 -0.11
CA GLN A 143 11.88 -2.10 -1.36
C GLN A 143 11.80 -1.16 -2.57
N HIS A 144 10.84 -0.26 -2.59
CA HIS A 144 10.68 0.73 -3.64
C HIS A 144 11.90 1.67 -3.74
N GLU A 145 12.42 2.14 -2.60
CA GLU A 145 13.64 2.96 -2.56
C GLU A 145 14.89 2.17 -3.03
N GLN A 146 15.02 0.92 -2.64
CA GLN A 146 16.12 0.06 -3.11
C GLN A 146 16.09 -0.15 -4.63
N LEU A 147 14.91 -0.39 -5.20
CA LEU A 147 14.75 -0.50 -6.66
C LEU A 147 15.12 0.80 -7.37
N ARG A 148 14.82 1.92 -6.76
CA ARG A 148 15.13 3.25 -7.24
C ARG A 148 16.63 3.53 -7.21
N GLU A 149 17.31 3.24 -6.12
CA GLU A 149 18.76 3.37 -5.99
C GLU A 149 19.49 2.48 -7.00
N ALA A 150 19.02 1.24 -7.18
CA ALA A 150 19.58 0.33 -8.17
C ALA A 150 19.43 0.85 -9.61
N ALA A 151 18.27 1.44 -9.94
CA ALA A 151 18.04 2.07 -11.25
C ALA A 151 18.95 3.26 -11.48
N LEU A 152 19.09 4.16 -10.51
CA LEU A 152 20.01 5.30 -10.57
C LEU A 152 21.46 4.86 -10.76
N HIS A 153 21.89 3.85 -10.01
CA HIS A 153 23.26 3.34 -10.11
C HIS A 153 23.54 2.72 -11.49
N SER A 154 22.56 2.03 -12.06
CA SER A 154 22.68 1.46 -13.41
C SER A 154 22.81 2.54 -14.49
N GLU A 155 22.05 3.64 -14.38
CA GLU A 155 22.14 4.77 -15.32
C GLU A 155 23.49 5.48 -15.21
N LEU A 156 23.97 5.75 -14.00
CA LEU A 156 25.28 6.37 -13.78
C LEU A 156 26.41 5.52 -14.40
N THR A 157 26.34 4.20 -14.20
CA THR A 157 27.32 3.28 -14.78
C THR A 157 27.26 3.26 -16.30
N ALA A 158 26.06 3.31 -16.87
CA ALA A 158 25.89 3.40 -18.33
C ALA A 158 26.47 4.70 -18.90
N MET A 159 26.24 5.84 -18.23
CA MET A 159 26.80 7.14 -18.63
C MET A 159 28.33 7.16 -18.56
N ASP A 160 28.94 6.62 -17.49
CA ASP A 160 30.40 6.54 -17.35
C ASP A 160 31.02 5.68 -18.47
N ASN A 161 30.38 4.57 -18.82
CA ASN A 161 30.81 3.70 -19.92
C ASN A 161 30.74 4.38 -21.29
N VAL A 162 29.77 5.27 -21.51
CA VAL A 162 29.68 6.07 -22.76
C VAL A 162 30.80 7.09 -22.81
N LEU A 163 31.04 7.82 -21.71
CA LEU A 163 32.12 8.82 -21.63
C LEU A 163 33.52 8.24 -21.81
N ARG A 164 33.76 7.03 -21.32
CA ARG A 164 35.06 6.35 -21.51
C ARG A 164 35.33 5.84 -22.92
N ARG A 165 34.29 5.76 -23.75
CA ARG A 165 34.42 5.32 -25.17
C ARG A 165 34.59 6.45 -26.16
N GLN A 166 34.41 7.69 -25.71
CA GLN A 166 34.73 8.91 -26.48
C GLN A 166 36.17 9.38 -26.26
#